data_7cf410c2adf953f739370706af461a54
#
_entry.id   7cf410c2adf953f739370706af461a54
#
_cell.length_a   1.000
_cell.length_b   1.000
_cell.length_c   1.000
_cell.angle_alpha   90.00
_cell.angle_beta   90.00
_cell.angle_gamma   90.00
#
_symmetry.space_group_name_H-M   'P 1'
#
loop_
_entity.id
_entity.type
_entity.pdbx_description
1 polymer ?
#
loop_
_entity_poly.entity_id
_entity_poly.type
_entity_poly.pdbx_seq_one_letter_code
_entity_poly.pdbx_strand_id
1 'polypeptide(L)'
;ISNIYSYIFARENLADTIKTFMLSVSTNPTVVVLIIIGIMLVIGCFMETLAATAVILPIVYPLVMSLGVDPLMFGVLFSIATVVGALTPPVGLYLFLSMSIAEAPFKEAIRYTVPVVLIILAVMVLMLIWPPLVTFVPHLLMGT
;
A
#
# COMPACT_ATOMS: atom_id res chain seq x y z
N ILE A 1 18.11 7.88 8.98
CA ILE A 1 17.54 6.71 9.69
C ILE A 1 17.08 5.65 8.66
N SER A 2 16.34 6.02 7.59
CA SER A 2 15.91 5.08 6.55
C SER A 2 17.05 4.28 5.89
N ASN A 3 18.20 4.91 5.64
CA ASN A 3 19.37 4.24 5.06
C ASN A 3 19.94 3.13 5.95
N ILE A 4 19.84 3.28 7.28
CA ILE A 4 20.33 2.27 8.23
C ILE A 4 19.42 1.03 8.19
N TYR A 5 18.10 1.23 8.15
CA TYR A 5 17.15 0.13 8.00
C TYR A 5 17.33 -0.61 6.68
N SER A 6 17.47 0.13 5.57
CA SER A 6 17.73 -0.48 4.25
C SER A 6 19.01 -1.32 4.25
N TYR A 7 20.07 -0.85 4.93
CA TYR A 7 21.33 -1.59 5.05
C TYR A 7 21.20 -2.86 5.90
N ILE A 8 20.47 -2.80 7.01
CA ILE A 8 20.21 -3.96 7.88
C ILE A 8 19.38 -4.99 7.14
N PHE A 9 18.32 -4.58 6.45
CA PHE A 9 17.46 -5.48 5.67
C PHE A 9 18.20 -6.13 4.50
N ALA A 10 19.11 -5.40 3.83
CA ALA A 10 19.96 -5.97 2.79
C ALA A 10 20.95 -7.00 3.33
N ARG A 11 21.49 -6.78 4.53
CA ARG A 11 22.47 -7.66 5.17
C ARG A 11 21.86 -8.97 5.68
N GLU A 12 20.63 -8.92 6.18
CA GLU A 12 19.92 -10.10 6.72
C GLU A 12 19.26 -10.96 5.63
N ASN A 13 19.45 -10.65 4.33
CA ASN A 13 18.78 -11.32 3.21
C ASN A 13 17.25 -11.43 3.35
N LEU A 14 16.64 -10.53 4.16
CA LEU A 14 15.20 -10.53 4.39
C LEU A 14 14.44 -10.29 3.07
N ALA A 15 14.99 -9.44 2.20
CA ALA A 15 14.42 -9.20 0.87
C ALA A 15 14.38 -10.50 0.05
N ASP A 16 15.43 -11.33 0.08
CA ASP A 16 15.47 -12.60 -0.65
C ASP A 16 14.54 -13.65 -0.03
N THR A 17 14.43 -13.68 1.29
CA THR A 17 13.50 -14.57 1.98
C THR A 17 12.05 -14.22 1.65
N ILE A 18 11.69 -12.93 1.71
CA ILE A 18 10.36 -12.44 1.34
C ILE A 18 10.10 -12.66 -0.14
N LYS A 19 11.08 -12.42 -1.00
CA LYS A 19 10.99 -12.69 -2.44
C LYS A 19 10.70 -14.17 -2.71
N THR A 20 11.44 -15.07 -2.08
CA THR A 20 11.26 -16.52 -2.24
C THR A 20 9.88 -16.95 -1.74
N PHE A 21 9.44 -16.43 -0.60
CA PHE A 21 8.11 -16.71 -0.07
C PHE A 21 7.01 -16.18 -1.01
N MET A 22 7.11 -14.94 -1.47
CA MET A 22 6.12 -14.35 -2.37
C MET A 22 6.08 -15.04 -3.73
N LEU A 23 7.24 -15.41 -4.29
CA LEU A 23 7.32 -16.16 -5.55
C LEU A 23 6.80 -17.61 -5.40
N SER A 24 6.85 -18.19 -4.20
CA SER A 24 6.20 -19.47 -3.94
C SER A 24 4.67 -19.40 -3.97
N VAL A 25 4.10 -18.24 -3.66
CA VAL A 25 2.66 -18.00 -3.72
C VAL A 25 2.20 -17.67 -5.15
N SER A 26 2.92 -16.80 -5.85
CA SER A 26 2.63 -16.46 -7.25
C SER A 26 3.83 -15.82 -7.95
N THR A 27 4.01 -16.17 -9.22
CA THR A 27 4.94 -15.50 -10.14
C THR A 27 4.28 -14.38 -10.95
N ASN A 28 2.97 -14.21 -10.82
CA ASN A 28 2.24 -13.15 -11.52
C ASN A 28 2.44 -11.80 -10.81
N PRO A 29 3.02 -10.79 -11.49
CA PRO A 29 3.27 -9.47 -10.89
C PRO A 29 2.03 -8.83 -10.26
N THR A 30 0.87 -8.94 -10.92
CA THR A 30 -0.40 -8.39 -10.46
C THR A 30 -0.84 -9.01 -9.12
N VAL A 31 -0.69 -10.32 -8.98
CA VAL A 31 -1.04 -11.04 -7.74
C VAL A 31 -0.11 -10.65 -6.61
N VAL A 32 1.19 -10.53 -6.88
CA VAL A 32 2.17 -10.09 -5.87
C VAL A 32 1.85 -8.67 -5.39
N VAL A 33 1.55 -7.75 -6.29
CA VAL A 33 1.15 -6.38 -5.92
C VAL A 33 -0.14 -6.39 -5.09
N LEU A 34 -1.14 -7.19 -5.44
CA LEU A 34 -2.37 -7.33 -4.65
C LEU A 34 -2.11 -7.86 -3.23
N ILE A 35 -1.22 -8.83 -3.08
CA ILE A 35 -0.82 -9.35 -1.76
C ILE A 35 -0.15 -8.24 -0.93
N ILE A 36 0.77 -7.48 -1.53
CA ILE A 36 1.44 -6.36 -0.86
C ILE A 36 0.41 -5.30 -0.43
N ILE A 37 -0.54 -4.94 -1.30
CA ILE A 37 -1.63 -4.02 -0.97
C ILE A 37 -2.44 -4.56 0.21
N GLY A 38 -2.81 -5.83 0.20
CA GLY A 38 -3.53 -6.48 1.30
C GLY A 38 -2.76 -6.42 2.62
N ILE A 39 -1.45 -6.70 2.60
CA ILE A 39 -0.58 -6.57 3.76
C ILE A 39 -0.54 -5.13 4.27
N MET A 40 -0.42 -4.16 3.35
CA MET A 40 -0.38 -2.74 3.71
C MET A 40 -1.69 -2.25 4.31
N LEU A 41 -2.82 -2.73 3.82
CA LEU A 41 -4.13 -2.44 4.43
C LEU A 41 -4.20 -2.94 5.88
N VAL A 42 -3.73 -4.17 6.13
CA VAL A 42 -3.71 -4.73 7.50
C VAL A 42 -2.74 -3.97 8.39
N ILE A 43 -1.50 -3.75 7.95
CA ILE A 43 -0.48 -3.02 8.72
C ILE A 43 -0.93 -1.58 8.98
N GLY A 44 -1.50 -0.92 7.97
CA GLY A 44 -2.01 0.45 8.07
C GLY A 44 -3.13 0.61 9.10
N CYS A 45 -3.90 -0.46 9.40
CA CYS A 45 -4.87 -0.43 10.49
C CYS A 45 -4.24 -0.22 11.88
N PHE A 46 -2.98 -0.66 12.07
CA PHE A 46 -2.31 -0.71 13.38
C PHE A 46 -1.14 0.28 13.51
N MET A 47 -0.56 0.68 12.38
CA MET A 47 0.63 1.54 12.36
C MET A 47 0.31 2.87 11.69
N GLU A 48 1.03 3.91 12.13
CA GLU A 48 1.02 5.20 11.46
C GLU A 48 1.62 5.07 10.03
N THR A 49 1.02 5.78 9.07
CA THR A 49 1.33 5.68 7.63
C THR A 49 2.81 5.87 7.31
N LEU A 50 3.47 6.88 7.92
CA LEU A 50 4.90 7.15 7.66
C LEU A 50 5.78 6.04 8.22
N ALA A 51 5.46 5.53 9.41
CA ALA A 51 6.20 4.44 10.04
C ALA A 51 6.05 3.14 9.23
N ALA A 52 4.84 2.79 8.82
CA ALA A 52 4.56 1.64 7.97
C ALA A 52 5.32 1.72 6.64
N THR A 53 5.27 2.89 5.98
CA THR A 53 6.00 3.14 4.72
C THR A 53 7.50 3.00 4.89
N ALA A 54 8.08 3.61 5.92
CA ALA A 54 9.52 3.59 6.14
C ALA A 54 10.08 2.18 6.39
N VAL A 55 9.27 1.30 6.97
CA VAL A 55 9.67 -0.10 7.25
C VAL A 55 9.42 -1.01 6.06
N ILE A 56 8.24 -0.95 5.45
CA ILE A 56 7.81 -1.94 4.47
C ILE A 56 8.32 -1.62 3.05
N LEU A 57 8.33 -0.34 2.66
CA LEU A 57 8.72 0.05 1.30
C LEU A 57 10.12 -0.43 0.90
N PRO A 58 11.18 -0.30 1.72
CA PRO A 58 12.50 -0.80 1.37
C PRO A 58 12.57 -2.31 1.14
N ILE A 59 11.65 -3.06 1.76
CA ILE A 59 11.58 -4.52 1.68
C ILE A 59 10.87 -4.94 0.38
N VAL A 60 9.71 -4.35 0.09
CA VAL A 60 8.87 -4.79 -1.03
C VAL A 60 9.27 -4.15 -2.36
N TYR A 61 9.88 -2.95 -2.35
CA TYR A 61 10.22 -2.23 -3.58
C TYR A 61 11.19 -3.00 -4.50
N PRO A 62 12.33 -3.57 -4.01
CA PRO A 62 13.23 -4.36 -4.85
C PRO A 62 12.55 -5.59 -5.46
N LEU A 63 11.66 -6.24 -4.70
CA LEU A 63 10.88 -7.38 -5.18
C LEU A 63 9.98 -6.98 -6.35
N VAL A 64 9.20 -5.93 -6.17
CA VAL A 64 8.23 -5.47 -7.19
C VAL A 64 8.95 -5.02 -8.45
N MET A 65 10.09 -4.33 -8.31
CA MET A 65 10.92 -3.94 -9.45
C MET A 65 11.50 -5.16 -10.18
N SER A 66 11.89 -6.22 -9.47
CA SER A 66 12.38 -7.46 -10.08
C SER A 66 11.33 -8.21 -10.90
N LEU A 67 10.05 -7.93 -10.67
CA LEU A 67 8.91 -8.47 -11.42
C LEU A 67 8.51 -7.60 -12.62
N GLY A 68 9.21 -6.49 -12.86
CA GLY A 68 8.94 -5.59 -13.98
C GLY A 68 7.69 -4.72 -13.82
N VAL A 69 7.22 -4.52 -12.60
CA VAL A 69 6.10 -3.61 -12.32
C VAL A 69 6.57 -2.16 -12.45
N ASP A 70 5.74 -1.31 -13.04
CA ASP A 70 6.01 0.12 -13.17
C ASP A 70 6.16 0.77 -11.78
N PRO A 71 7.29 1.48 -11.52
CA PRO A 71 7.55 2.10 -10.22
C PRO A 71 6.50 3.13 -9.80
N LEU A 72 6.00 3.89 -10.77
CA LEU A 72 5.01 4.95 -10.52
C LEU A 72 3.67 4.35 -10.15
N MET A 73 3.21 3.34 -10.90
CA MET A 73 1.98 2.61 -10.61
C MET A 73 2.06 1.98 -9.21
N PHE A 74 3.17 1.30 -8.88
CA PHE A 74 3.36 0.70 -7.57
C PHE A 74 3.35 1.74 -6.45
N GLY A 75 4.07 2.87 -6.64
CA GLY A 75 4.13 3.96 -5.66
C GLY A 75 2.76 4.56 -5.34
N VAL A 76 1.93 4.79 -6.36
CA VAL A 76 0.55 5.28 -6.19
C VAL A 76 -0.31 4.29 -5.42
N LEU A 77 -0.32 3.01 -5.84
CA LEU A 77 -1.12 1.97 -5.18
C LEU A 77 -0.68 1.75 -3.73
N PHE A 78 0.62 1.72 -3.48
CA PHE A 78 1.20 1.59 -2.14
C PHE A 78 0.80 2.74 -1.23
N SER A 79 0.88 3.98 -1.73
CA SER A 79 0.50 5.18 -0.97
C SER A 79 -0.99 5.19 -0.62
N ILE A 80 -1.85 4.84 -1.57
CA ILE A 80 -3.29 4.73 -1.33
C ILE A 80 -3.57 3.62 -0.30
N ALA A 81 -2.93 2.46 -0.43
CA ALA A 81 -3.14 1.33 0.47
C ALA A 81 -2.80 1.67 1.93
N THR A 82 -1.70 2.39 2.18
CA THR A 82 -1.32 2.82 3.54
C THR A 82 -2.35 3.76 4.17
N VAL A 83 -2.84 4.73 3.40
CA VAL A 83 -3.85 5.70 3.87
C VAL A 83 -5.19 5.01 4.10
N VAL A 84 -5.63 4.13 3.19
CA VAL A 84 -6.87 3.36 3.34
C VAL A 84 -6.80 2.43 4.54
N GLY A 85 -5.65 1.79 4.78
CA GLY A 85 -5.41 1.01 5.99
C GLY A 85 -5.64 1.83 7.26
N ALA A 86 -5.08 3.05 7.32
CA ALA A 86 -5.25 3.95 8.46
C ALA A 86 -6.69 4.50 8.65
N LEU A 87 -7.55 4.36 7.64
CA LEU A 87 -8.98 4.66 7.72
C LEU A 87 -9.83 3.45 8.11
N THR A 88 -9.24 2.23 8.05
CA THR A 88 -9.98 0.98 8.19
C THR A 88 -9.95 0.47 9.64
N PRO A 89 -11.10 0.02 10.22
CA PRO A 89 -11.10 -0.65 11.52
C PRO A 89 -10.19 -1.90 11.52
N PRO A 90 -9.61 -2.34 12.66
CA PRO A 90 -10.06 -2.10 14.04
C PRO A 90 -9.47 -0.87 14.71
N VAL A 91 -8.28 -0.39 14.36
CA VAL A 91 -7.67 0.77 15.02
C VAL A 91 -7.96 2.03 14.23
N GLY A 92 -7.62 2.07 12.93
CA GLY A 92 -7.95 3.17 12.02
C GLY A 92 -7.63 4.56 12.57
N LEU A 93 -6.34 4.92 12.69
CA LEU A 93 -5.90 6.16 13.33
C LEU A 93 -6.66 7.40 12.81
N TYR A 94 -6.82 7.49 11.49
CA TYR A 94 -7.53 8.61 10.87
C TYR A 94 -9.04 8.55 11.08
N LEU A 95 -9.60 7.34 11.20
CA LEU A 95 -11.01 7.17 11.56
C LEU A 95 -11.28 7.73 12.97
N PHE A 96 -10.46 7.37 13.96
CA PHE A 96 -10.61 7.88 15.33
C PHE A 96 -10.39 9.40 15.42
N LEU A 97 -9.41 9.92 14.68
CA LEU A 97 -9.19 11.37 14.63
C LEU A 97 -10.40 12.11 14.06
N SER A 98 -10.96 11.60 12.96
CA SER A 98 -12.16 12.17 12.33
C SER A 98 -13.37 12.12 13.27
N MET A 99 -13.54 11.02 13.99
CA MET A 99 -14.60 10.88 15.00
C MET A 99 -14.47 11.90 16.13
N SER A 100 -13.23 12.11 16.61
CA SER A 100 -12.95 13.08 17.67
C SER A 100 -13.27 14.52 17.25
N ILE A 101 -12.98 14.86 15.99
CA ILE A 101 -13.27 16.21 15.45
C ILE A 101 -14.77 16.40 15.19
N ALA A 102 -15.43 15.36 14.66
CA ALA A 102 -16.85 15.41 14.31
C ALA A 102 -17.78 15.13 15.49
N GLU A 103 -17.24 14.77 16.66
CA GLU A 103 -18.00 14.32 17.84
C GLU A 103 -19.00 13.19 17.51
N ALA A 104 -18.68 12.37 16.50
CA ALA A 104 -19.55 11.34 15.96
C ALA A 104 -19.32 9.98 16.65
N PRO A 105 -20.37 9.19 16.92
CA PRO A 105 -20.24 7.87 17.50
C PRO A 105 -19.61 6.91 16.48
N PHE A 106 -18.83 5.94 16.97
CA PHE A 106 -18.10 4.95 16.16
C PHE A 106 -18.98 4.25 15.11
N LYS A 107 -20.20 3.88 15.48
CA LYS A 107 -21.14 3.20 14.59
C LYS A 107 -21.52 4.05 13.37
N GLU A 108 -21.66 5.35 13.57
CA GLU A 108 -22.00 6.29 12.50
C GLU A 108 -20.78 6.53 11.59
N ALA A 109 -19.62 6.76 12.19
CA ALA A 109 -18.36 6.92 11.43
C ALA A 109 -18.09 5.73 10.52
N ILE A 110 -18.20 4.49 11.01
CA ILE A 110 -18.03 3.28 10.19
C ILE A 110 -19.04 3.23 9.04
N ARG A 111 -20.29 3.56 9.30
CA ARG A 111 -21.35 3.51 8.28
C ARG A 111 -21.01 4.35 7.05
N TYR A 112 -20.36 5.49 7.24
CA TYR A 112 -19.95 6.37 6.15
C TYR A 112 -18.56 6.04 5.60
N THR A 113 -17.64 5.58 6.43
CA THR A 113 -16.28 5.26 6.01
C THR A 113 -16.20 3.99 5.17
N VAL A 114 -16.94 2.93 5.53
CA VAL A 114 -16.88 1.63 4.82
C VAL A 114 -17.23 1.75 3.34
N PRO A 115 -18.32 2.42 2.92
CA PRO A 115 -18.60 2.61 1.49
C PRO A 115 -17.49 3.34 0.74
N VAL A 116 -16.90 4.37 1.36
CA VAL A 116 -15.80 5.14 0.76
C VAL A 116 -14.57 4.26 0.58
N VAL A 117 -14.20 3.49 1.60
CA VAL A 117 -13.08 2.54 1.54
C VAL A 117 -13.32 1.51 0.42
N LEU A 118 -14.52 0.96 0.30
CA LEU A 118 -14.85 0.00 -0.76
C LEU A 118 -14.73 0.62 -2.16
N ILE A 119 -15.17 1.85 -2.35
CA ILE A 119 -15.00 2.58 -3.61
C ILE A 119 -13.52 2.76 -3.94
N ILE A 120 -12.70 3.18 -2.97
CA ILE A 120 -11.26 3.37 -3.18
C ILE A 120 -10.59 2.04 -3.53
N LEU A 121 -10.94 0.94 -2.83
CA LEU A 121 -10.43 -0.39 -3.15
C LEU A 121 -10.82 -0.83 -4.56
N ALA A 122 -12.05 -0.57 -4.99
CA ALA A 122 -12.49 -0.85 -6.36
C ALA A 122 -11.69 -0.04 -7.40
N VAL A 123 -11.41 1.23 -7.12
CA VAL A 123 -10.56 2.07 -7.99
C VAL A 123 -9.13 1.55 -8.01
N MET A 124 -8.56 1.12 -6.89
CA MET A 124 -7.21 0.51 -6.86
C MET A 124 -7.13 -0.76 -7.70
N VAL A 125 -8.16 -1.62 -7.64
CA VAL A 125 -8.24 -2.80 -8.49
C VAL A 125 -8.35 -2.41 -9.97
N LEU A 126 -9.14 -1.38 -10.28
CA LEU A 126 -9.24 -0.85 -11.64
C LEU A 126 -7.90 -0.31 -12.17
N MET A 127 -7.15 0.42 -11.35
CA MET A 127 -5.80 0.90 -11.67
C MET A 127 -4.84 -0.24 -11.96
N LEU A 128 -4.96 -1.35 -11.22
CA LEU A 128 -4.12 -2.53 -11.39
C LEU A 128 -4.45 -3.29 -12.68
N ILE A 129 -5.73 -3.34 -13.07
CA ILE A 129 -6.19 -3.98 -14.32
C ILE A 129 -5.89 -3.08 -15.53
N TRP A 130 -5.97 -1.76 -15.35
CA TRP A 130 -5.76 -0.77 -16.42
C TRP A 130 -4.67 0.25 -16.03
N PRO A 131 -3.38 -0.13 -16.10
CA PRO A 131 -2.24 0.71 -15.73
C PRO A 131 -2.23 2.11 -16.37
N PRO A 132 -2.68 2.30 -17.63
CA PRO A 132 -2.72 3.64 -18.24
C PRO A 132 -3.51 4.69 -17.44
N LEU A 133 -4.44 4.26 -16.57
CA LEU A 133 -5.18 5.19 -15.71
C LEU A 133 -4.26 6.01 -14.80
N VAL A 134 -3.14 5.41 -14.37
CA VAL A 134 -2.14 6.04 -13.49
C VAL A 134 -0.98 6.63 -14.30
N THR A 135 -0.52 5.91 -15.32
CA THR A 135 0.74 6.23 -16.02
C THR A 135 0.56 7.18 -17.21
N PHE A 136 -0.67 7.36 -17.71
CA PHE A 136 -0.93 8.19 -18.89
C PHE A 136 -0.46 9.64 -18.74
N VAL A 137 -0.88 10.31 -17.65
CA VAL A 137 -0.55 11.72 -17.42
C VAL A 137 0.96 11.94 -17.21
N PRO A 138 1.64 11.17 -16.34
CA PRO A 138 3.09 11.26 -16.17
C PRO A 138 3.86 10.98 -17.46
N HIS A 139 3.50 9.95 -18.22
CA HIS A 139 4.17 9.64 -19.49
C HIS A 139 3.96 10.74 -20.52
N LEU A 140 2.78 11.36 -20.56
CA LEU A 140 2.51 12.50 -21.46
C LEU A 140 3.36 13.73 -21.12
N LEU A 141 3.59 13.98 -19.81
CA LEU A 141 4.32 15.17 -19.34
C LEU A 141 5.83 14.97 -19.32
N MET A 142 6.31 13.76 -19.05
CA MET A 142 7.73 13.44 -18.88
C MET A 142 8.37 12.86 -20.16
N GLY A 143 7.56 12.51 -21.18
CA GLY A 143 8.06 12.04 -22.48
C GLY A 143 8.76 10.70 -22.46
N THR A 144 8.43 9.82 -21.46
CA THR A 144 8.99 8.46 -21.32
C THR A 144 7.96 7.39 -21.60
#